data_10b067974f1dcf79c8a46b6d84ed4248
#
_entry.id   10b067974f1dcf79c8a46b6d84ed4248
#
_cell.length_a   1.000
_cell.length_b   1.000
_cell.length_c   1.000
_cell.angle_alpha   90.00
_cell.angle_beta   90.00
_cell.angle_gamma   90.00
#
_symmetry.space_group_name_H-M   'P 1'
#
loop_
_entity.id
_entity.type
_entity.pdbx_description
1 polymer ?
#
loop_
_entity_poly.entity_id
_entity_poly.type
_entity_poly.pdbx_seq_one_letter_code
_entity_poly.pdbx_strand_id
1 'polypeptide(L)'
;MADISPLQGIELAGKAIRNYVTNRPMVVSYEVTLSCNCNCRHCDLGGFIKDEKQIKPEEYRDLTQRLKPLAAQISGGEPLLRKDITDIVKAIKQAGVQYAILVTNGVLLNESDYLQLREAGVNQFSVSLDFPDERHDEFRQRPGLYKRLEQTLPRLARLGFRDIILNTAITKANVREVLPLARKATEWGVGISYSAYTPLRTGNRDYCLNNEEDLEILRQAINELITLRKQNDHLVNPELTLRDTLKFFEQGGMPNCRAGVRFLVVMPDGSLVPCSHHRSKYTTQKEMMEKFSRTNRCGNCYVAIRSYTEMSFLRQVKNFPKYAEQIVSH
;
A
#
# COMPACT_ATOMS: atom_id res chain seq x y z
N MET A 1 -19.78 -9.45 1.78
CA MET A 1 -18.72 -9.94 2.68
C MET A 1 -18.35 -11.36 2.24
N ALA A 2 -17.11 -11.59 1.85
CA ALA A 2 -16.64 -12.96 1.74
C ALA A 2 -16.32 -13.41 3.17
N ASP A 3 -17.21 -14.18 3.79
CA ASP A 3 -17.00 -14.75 5.11
C ASP A 3 -15.79 -15.71 5.04
N ILE A 4 -14.68 -15.34 5.68
CA ILE A 4 -13.60 -16.32 5.90
C ILE A 4 -14.19 -17.40 6.82
N SER A 5 -14.21 -18.63 6.33
CA SER A 5 -14.57 -19.72 7.20
C SER A 5 -13.57 -19.79 8.38
N PRO A 6 -13.97 -20.29 9.57
CA PRO A 6 -13.05 -20.47 10.69
C PRO A 6 -11.77 -21.23 10.31
N LEU A 7 -11.86 -22.18 9.38
CA LEU A 7 -10.72 -22.95 8.86
C LEU A 7 -9.74 -22.07 8.08
N GLN A 8 -10.24 -21.20 7.20
CA GLN A 8 -9.40 -20.24 6.46
C GLN A 8 -8.71 -19.24 7.41
N GLY A 9 -9.42 -18.79 8.47
CA GLY A 9 -8.84 -17.94 9.50
C GLY A 9 -7.68 -18.63 10.24
N ILE A 10 -7.83 -19.92 10.59
CA ILE A 10 -6.78 -20.72 11.24
C ILE A 10 -5.58 -20.91 10.30
N GLU A 11 -5.82 -21.19 9.02
CA GLU A 11 -4.77 -21.35 8.01
C GLU A 11 -3.97 -20.07 7.81
N LEU A 12 -4.67 -18.92 7.71
CA LEU A 12 -4.06 -17.59 7.59
C LEU A 12 -3.20 -17.27 8.82
N ALA A 13 -3.71 -17.55 10.04
CA ALA A 13 -2.96 -17.38 11.28
C ALA A 13 -1.72 -18.28 11.32
N GLY A 14 -1.86 -19.56 10.97
CA GLY A 14 -0.77 -20.52 10.92
C GLY A 14 0.34 -20.08 9.93
N LYS A 15 -0.05 -19.57 8.76
CA LYS A 15 0.89 -19.03 7.77
C LYS A 15 1.59 -17.76 8.29
N ALA A 16 0.85 -16.86 8.94
CA ALA A 16 1.42 -15.64 9.53
C ALA A 16 2.44 -15.97 10.62
N ILE A 17 2.10 -16.87 11.56
CA ILE A 17 3.01 -17.34 12.61
C ILE A 17 4.27 -17.97 11.99
N ARG A 18 4.11 -18.88 11.04
CA ARG A 18 5.23 -19.52 10.35
C ARG A 18 6.15 -18.51 9.69
N ASN A 19 5.59 -17.53 8.93
CA ASN A 19 6.38 -16.50 8.28
C ASN A 19 7.12 -15.64 9.31
N TYR A 20 6.45 -15.34 10.43
CA TYR A 20 7.08 -14.58 11.51
C TYR A 20 8.28 -15.31 12.10
N VAL A 21 8.14 -16.57 12.47
CA VAL A 21 9.20 -17.38 13.11
C VAL A 21 10.34 -17.70 12.14
N THR A 22 10.01 -17.98 10.87
CA THR A 22 11.02 -18.37 9.84
C THR A 22 11.61 -17.17 9.09
N ASN A 23 11.34 -15.94 9.50
CA ASN A 23 11.76 -14.70 8.81
C ASN A 23 11.40 -14.65 7.32
N ARG A 24 10.28 -15.24 6.95
CA ARG A 24 9.68 -15.04 5.63
C ARG A 24 8.94 -13.70 5.58
N PRO A 25 8.85 -13.07 4.41
CA PRO A 25 8.14 -11.82 4.30
C PRO A 25 6.65 -12.00 4.61
N MET A 26 6.09 -11.05 5.37
CA MET A 26 4.63 -10.95 5.56
C MET A 26 3.99 -10.38 4.30
N VAL A 27 4.61 -9.35 3.72
CA VAL A 27 4.16 -8.69 2.50
C VAL A 27 5.32 -8.58 1.52
N VAL A 28 5.06 -8.91 0.26
CA VAL A 28 5.95 -8.59 -0.86
C VAL A 28 5.27 -7.57 -1.76
N SER A 29 5.96 -6.46 -2.03
CA SER A 29 5.53 -5.49 -3.03
C SER A 29 6.16 -5.86 -4.37
N TYR A 30 5.33 -5.99 -5.39
CA TYR A 30 5.76 -6.25 -6.76
C TYR A 30 5.64 -4.94 -7.54
N GLU A 31 6.77 -4.27 -7.77
CA GLU A 31 6.85 -3.13 -8.69
C GLU A 31 6.93 -3.71 -10.11
N VAL A 32 5.77 -3.91 -10.74
CA VAL A 32 5.66 -4.63 -12.03
C VAL A 32 6.13 -3.81 -13.23
N THR A 33 6.20 -2.50 -13.08
CA THR A 33 6.79 -1.52 -14.01
C THR A 33 7.19 -0.27 -13.23
N LEU A 34 8.20 0.46 -13.69
CA LEU A 34 8.53 1.79 -13.16
C LEU A 34 7.96 2.91 -14.05
N SER A 35 7.43 2.56 -15.22
CA SER A 35 6.72 3.52 -16.09
C SER A 35 5.42 3.98 -15.42
N CYS A 36 5.09 5.26 -15.57
CA CYS A 36 3.87 5.85 -15.02
C CYS A 36 3.27 6.88 -15.97
N ASN A 37 1.96 6.94 -16.05
CA ASN A 37 1.20 7.94 -16.82
C ASN A 37 0.85 9.21 -16.02
N CYS A 38 1.38 9.34 -14.80
CA CYS A 38 1.40 10.55 -13.98
C CYS A 38 2.84 10.99 -13.71
N ASN A 39 3.01 12.26 -13.34
CA ASN A 39 4.31 12.84 -13.01
C ASN A 39 4.23 13.58 -11.66
N CYS A 40 3.84 12.84 -10.62
CA CYS A 40 3.48 13.39 -9.31
C CYS A 40 4.62 14.17 -8.66
N ARG A 41 4.31 15.33 -8.07
CA ARG A 41 5.31 16.20 -7.42
C ARG A 41 6.04 15.56 -6.24
N HIS A 42 5.46 14.54 -5.61
CA HIS A 42 6.00 13.85 -4.42
C HIS A 42 6.63 12.49 -4.74
N CYS A 43 6.73 12.12 -6.03
CA CYS A 43 7.22 10.82 -6.49
C CYS A 43 8.39 11.00 -7.47
N ASP A 44 9.33 10.06 -7.46
CA ASP A 44 10.47 10.02 -8.39
C ASP A 44 10.20 9.15 -9.64
N LEU A 45 9.02 8.55 -9.74
CA LEU A 45 8.56 7.84 -10.93
C LEU A 45 7.63 8.73 -11.75
N GLY A 46 7.87 8.75 -13.04
CA GLY A 46 7.05 9.49 -13.99
C GLY A 46 7.51 9.24 -15.42
N GLY A 47 6.59 9.33 -16.39
CA GLY A 47 6.89 9.04 -17.78
C GLY A 47 7.06 7.56 -18.09
N PHE A 48 7.44 7.28 -19.34
CA PHE A 48 7.57 5.92 -19.86
C PHE A 48 9.05 5.56 -20.01
N ILE A 49 9.45 4.40 -19.48
CA ILE A 49 10.80 3.88 -19.61
C ILE A 49 10.87 3.03 -20.87
N LYS A 50 11.65 3.49 -21.87
CA LYS A 50 11.91 2.73 -23.08
C LYS A 50 12.73 1.47 -22.74
N ASP A 51 12.35 0.34 -23.34
CA ASP A 51 13.05 -0.95 -23.19
C ASP A 51 13.21 -1.40 -21.71
N GLU A 52 12.22 -1.09 -20.87
CA GLU A 52 12.20 -1.54 -19.49
C GLU A 52 12.21 -3.07 -19.44
N LYS A 53 13.23 -3.64 -18.77
CA LYS A 53 13.29 -5.08 -18.55
C LYS A 53 12.17 -5.50 -17.59
N GLN A 54 11.25 -6.32 -18.09
CA GLN A 54 10.10 -6.81 -17.33
C GLN A 54 10.06 -8.34 -17.40
N ILE A 55 9.93 -8.98 -16.23
CA ILE A 55 9.74 -10.43 -16.14
C ILE A 55 8.30 -10.80 -16.50
N LYS A 56 8.12 -12.06 -16.90
CA LYS A 56 6.84 -12.63 -17.33
C LYS A 56 6.02 -13.11 -16.12
N PRO A 57 4.71 -13.34 -16.27
CA PRO A 57 3.83 -13.84 -15.19
C PRO A 57 4.36 -15.11 -14.49
N GLU A 58 4.94 -16.06 -15.23
CA GLU A 58 5.48 -17.30 -14.68
C GLU A 58 6.64 -17.03 -13.72
N GLU A 59 7.48 -16.04 -14.02
CA GLU A 59 8.61 -15.67 -13.16
C GLU A 59 8.13 -15.03 -11.85
N TYR A 60 7.02 -14.26 -11.89
CA TYR A 60 6.36 -13.75 -10.65
C TYR A 60 5.82 -14.91 -9.80
N ARG A 61 5.22 -15.95 -10.42
CA ARG A 61 4.79 -17.15 -9.70
C ARG A 61 5.95 -17.82 -9.01
N ASP A 62 7.06 -18.08 -9.71
CA ASP A 62 8.23 -18.77 -9.18
C ASP A 62 8.91 -17.99 -8.05
N LEU A 63 9.02 -16.67 -8.18
CA LEU A 63 9.50 -15.77 -7.12
C LEU A 63 8.58 -15.84 -5.90
N THR A 64 7.27 -15.77 -6.11
CA THR A 64 6.27 -15.82 -5.03
C THR A 64 6.29 -17.17 -4.30
N GLN A 65 6.45 -18.29 -5.01
CA GLN A 65 6.58 -19.62 -4.42
C GLN A 65 7.84 -19.76 -3.56
N ARG A 66 8.95 -19.10 -3.94
CA ARG A 66 10.18 -19.08 -3.14
C ARG A 66 10.04 -18.19 -1.89
N LEU A 67 9.47 -17.00 -2.03
CA LEU A 67 9.31 -16.02 -0.96
C LEU A 67 8.18 -16.38 0.03
N LYS A 68 7.09 -16.98 -0.47
CA LYS A 68 5.91 -17.42 0.30
C LYS A 68 5.27 -16.31 1.15
N PRO A 69 5.06 -15.10 0.63
CA PRO A 69 4.45 -14.03 1.39
C PRO A 69 3.01 -14.35 1.81
N LEU A 70 2.53 -13.71 2.87
CA LEU A 70 1.13 -13.75 3.26
C LEU A 70 0.28 -12.90 2.31
N ALA A 71 0.74 -11.69 2.04
CA ALA A 71 0.10 -10.74 1.14
C ALA A 71 1.03 -10.24 0.04
N ALA A 72 0.44 -9.85 -1.08
CA ALA A 72 1.09 -9.19 -2.20
C ALA A 72 0.54 -7.77 -2.38
N GLN A 73 1.43 -6.80 -2.57
CA GLN A 73 1.07 -5.48 -3.05
C GLN A 73 1.60 -5.33 -4.47
N ILE A 74 0.72 -5.23 -5.45
CA ILE A 74 1.07 -5.07 -6.86
C ILE A 74 1.04 -3.57 -7.17
N SER A 75 2.20 -3.02 -7.51
CA SER A 75 2.43 -1.58 -7.63
C SER A 75 3.53 -1.28 -8.67
N GLY A 76 4.21 -0.16 -8.52
CA GLY A 76 5.32 0.29 -9.37
C GLY A 76 5.20 1.76 -9.69
N GLY A 77 5.33 2.13 -10.97
CA GLY A 77 4.83 3.37 -11.51
C GLY A 77 3.30 3.31 -11.58
N GLU A 78 2.77 2.78 -12.67
CA GLU A 78 1.34 2.47 -12.79
C GLU A 78 1.16 1.04 -13.30
N PRO A 79 0.70 0.10 -12.47
CA PRO A 79 0.61 -1.31 -12.86
C PRO A 79 -0.38 -1.58 -14.00
N LEU A 80 -1.42 -0.74 -14.15
CA LEU A 80 -2.40 -0.87 -15.25
C LEU A 80 -1.82 -0.52 -16.64
N LEU A 81 -0.57 -0.06 -16.72
CA LEU A 81 0.15 0.05 -17.98
C LEU A 81 0.63 -1.32 -18.51
N ARG A 82 0.75 -2.32 -17.64
CA ARG A 82 1.10 -3.69 -18.02
C ARG A 82 -0.09 -4.36 -18.70
N LYS A 83 0.07 -4.77 -19.96
CA LYS A 83 -0.99 -5.46 -20.71
C LYS A 83 -1.31 -6.86 -20.14
N ASP A 84 -0.34 -7.48 -19.47
CA ASP A 84 -0.42 -8.80 -18.84
C ASP A 84 -0.69 -8.72 -17.32
N ILE A 85 -1.17 -7.58 -16.81
CA ILE A 85 -1.38 -7.38 -15.38
C ILE A 85 -2.33 -8.42 -14.76
N THR A 86 -3.37 -8.81 -15.48
CA THR A 86 -4.32 -9.84 -15.04
C THR A 86 -3.63 -11.19 -14.87
N ASP A 87 -2.73 -11.55 -15.78
CA ASP A 87 -1.98 -12.82 -15.71
C ASP A 87 -0.93 -12.80 -14.60
N ILE A 88 -0.30 -11.64 -14.35
CA ILE A 88 0.60 -11.42 -13.20
C ILE A 88 -0.17 -11.65 -11.89
N VAL A 89 -1.37 -11.06 -11.74
CA VAL A 89 -2.21 -11.25 -10.56
C VAL A 89 -2.55 -12.74 -10.37
N LYS A 90 -3.03 -13.41 -11.43
CA LYS A 90 -3.33 -14.85 -11.39
C LYS A 90 -2.11 -15.68 -10.97
N ALA A 91 -0.94 -15.40 -11.55
CA ALA A 91 0.30 -16.11 -11.25
C ALA A 91 0.72 -15.97 -9.77
N ILE A 92 0.63 -14.75 -9.21
CA ILE A 92 0.91 -14.47 -7.80
C ILE A 92 -0.11 -15.17 -6.89
N LYS A 93 -1.39 -15.15 -7.22
CA LYS A 93 -2.45 -15.84 -6.45
C LYS A 93 -2.29 -17.36 -6.47
N GLN A 94 -2.01 -17.94 -7.63
CA GLN A 94 -1.73 -19.38 -7.78
C GLN A 94 -0.50 -19.85 -7.00
N ALA A 95 0.45 -18.96 -6.72
CA ALA A 95 1.59 -19.24 -5.86
C ALA A 95 1.23 -19.26 -4.35
N GLY A 96 -0.05 -19.09 -3.98
CA GLY A 96 -0.56 -19.24 -2.63
C GLY A 96 -0.58 -17.94 -1.79
N VAL A 97 -0.58 -16.77 -2.43
CA VAL A 97 -0.82 -15.49 -1.76
C VAL A 97 -2.28 -15.43 -1.29
N GLN A 98 -2.49 -15.10 0.00
CA GLN A 98 -3.82 -15.04 0.57
C GLN A 98 -4.52 -13.71 0.21
N TYR A 99 -3.80 -12.61 0.25
CA TYR A 99 -4.36 -11.27 0.03
C TYR A 99 -3.55 -10.48 -0.99
N ALA A 100 -4.18 -10.06 -2.09
CA ALA A 100 -3.56 -9.27 -3.14
C ALA A 100 -4.16 -7.86 -3.20
N ILE A 101 -3.29 -6.85 -3.12
CA ILE A 101 -3.63 -5.42 -3.21
C ILE A 101 -3.08 -4.89 -4.53
N LEU A 102 -3.93 -4.28 -5.35
CA LEU A 102 -3.50 -3.52 -6.52
C LEU A 102 -3.46 -2.03 -6.16
N VAL A 103 -2.29 -1.40 -6.30
CA VAL A 103 -2.11 0.05 -6.08
C VAL A 103 -2.09 0.76 -7.41
N THR A 104 -2.99 1.70 -7.63
CA THR A 104 -3.13 2.43 -8.91
C THR A 104 -3.39 3.91 -8.69
N ASN A 105 -3.00 4.73 -9.66
CA ASN A 105 -3.41 6.14 -9.72
C ASN A 105 -4.85 6.33 -10.24
N GLY A 106 -5.47 5.27 -10.76
CA GLY A 106 -6.85 5.25 -11.23
C GLY A 106 -7.09 5.85 -12.62
N VAL A 107 -6.07 6.38 -13.30
CA VAL A 107 -6.21 6.96 -14.65
C VAL A 107 -6.79 5.96 -15.65
N LEU A 108 -6.36 4.72 -15.59
CA LEU A 108 -6.79 3.66 -16.50
C LEU A 108 -7.92 2.79 -15.94
N LEU A 109 -8.21 2.90 -14.65
CA LEU A 109 -9.21 2.06 -14.00
C LEU A 109 -10.61 2.31 -14.59
N ASN A 110 -11.24 1.24 -15.01
CA ASN A 110 -12.63 1.20 -15.50
C ASN A 110 -13.33 -0.06 -14.97
N GLU A 111 -14.61 -0.18 -15.19
CA GLU A 111 -15.42 -1.28 -14.64
C GLU A 111 -15.01 -2.65 -15.19
N SER A 112 -14.71 -2.75 -16.47
CA SER A 112 -14.27 -4.01 -17.09
C SER A 112 -12.97 -4.51 -16.48
N ASP A 113 -11.94 -3.65 -16.40
CA ASP A 113 -10.64 -4.00 -15.83
C ASP A 113 -10.77 -4.31 -14.33
N TYR A 114 -11.60 -3.55 -13.61
CA TYR A 114 -11.89 -3.79 -12.21
C TYR A 114 -12.45 -5.20 -11.97
N LEU A 115 -13.48 -5.60 -12.72
CA LEU A 115 -14.10 -6.92 -12.58
C LEU A 115 -13.14 -8.05 -12.99
N GLN A 116 -12.39 -7.90 -14.10
CA GLN A 116 -11.40 -8.86 -14.54
C GLN A 116 -10.28 -9.07 -13.51
N LEU A 117 -9.79 -7.99 -12.90
CA LEU A 117 -8.75 -8.06 -11.88
C LEU A 117 -9.26 -8.69 -10.58
N ARG A 118 -10.52 -8.43 -10.21
CA ARG A 118 -11.16 -9.13 -9.09
C ARG A 118 -11.24 -10.63 -9.35
N GLU A 119 -11.71 -11.02 -10.52
CA GLU A 119 -11.77 -12.44 -10.92
C GLU A 119 -10.37 -13.10 -10.93
N ALA A 120 -9.34 -12.35 -11.33
CA ALA A 120 -7.95 -12.77 -11.25
C ALA A 120 -7.44 -12.97 -9.81
N GLY A 121 -8.14 -12.39 -8.81
CA GLY A 121 -7.85 -12.57 -7.39
C GLY A 121 -7.37 -11.32 -6.65
N VAL A 122 -7.54 -10.11 -7.21
CA VAL A 122 -7.34 -8.87 -6.45
C VAL A 122 -8.38 -8.78 -5.35
N ASN A 123 -7.94 -8.62 -4.12
CA ASN A 123 -8.79 -8.49 -2.94
C ASN A 123 -9.04 -7.01 -2.56
N GLN A 124 -8.14 -6.11 -2.97
CA GLN A 124 -8.24 -4.69 -2.66
C GLN A 124 -7.65 -3.83 -3.77
N PHE A 125 -8.37 -2.79 -4.16
CA PHE A 125 -7.90 -1.73 -5.04
C PHE A 125 -7.54 -0.50 -4.19
N SER A 126 -6.25 -0.23 -4.07
CA SER A 126 -5.73 0.95 -3.38
C SER A 126 -5.56 2.07 -4.38
N VAL A 127 -6.52 2.99 -4.43
CA VAL A 127 -6.56 4.08 -5.42
C VAL A 127 -6.04 5.37 -4.79
N SER A 128 -5.08 5.99 -5.46
CA SER A 128 -4.44 7.21 -4.93
C SER A 128 -5.37 8.42 -4.98
N LEU A 129 -5.55 9.10 -3.83
CA LEU A 129 -6.22 10.41 -3.76
C LEU A 129 -5.54 11.26 -2.68
N ASP A 130 -5.01 12.45 -3.06
CA ASP A 130 -4.27 13.32 -2.13
C ASP A 130 -5.00 14.62 -1.80
N PHE A 131 -5.99 15.01 -2.61
CA PHE A 131 -6.86 16.17 -2.39
C PHE A 131 -8.31 15.82 -2.73
N PRO A 132 -9.31 16.40 -2.05
CA PRO A 132 -10.72 16.11 -2.28
C PRO A 132 -11.34 16.91 -3.45
N ASP A 133 -10.51 17.50 -4.31
CA ASP A 133 -10.86 18.38 -5.44
C ASP A 133 -9.76 18.41 -6.51
N GLU A 134 -9.87 19.33 -7.49
CA GLU A 134 -8.98 19.46 -8.64
C GLU A 134 -7.52 19.76 -8.29
N ARG A 135 -7.20 20.16 -7.05
CA ARG A 135 -5.81 20.24 -6.57
C ARG A 135 -5.10 18.89 -6.66
N HIS A 136 -5.86 17.79 -6.67
CA HIS A 136 -5.35 16.45 -6.94
C HIS A 136 -4.68 16.35 -8.33
N ASP A 137 -5.26 16.97 -9.34
CA ASP A 137 -4.72 16.99 -10.71
C ASP A 137 -3.37 17.69 -10.76
N GLU A 138 -3.25 18.84 -10.09
CA GLU A 138 -2.00 19.60 -10.01
C GLU A 138 -0.91 18.83 -9.27
N PHE A 139 -1.28 18.16 -8.17
CA PHE A 139 -0.36 17.38 -7.35
C PHE A 139 0.14 16.14 -8.08
N ARG A 140 -0.73 15.49 -8.85
CA ARG A 140 -0.43 14.31 -9.67
C ARG A 140 0.07 14.66 -11.06
N GLN A 141 0.07 15.93 -11.45
CA GLN A 141 0.44 16.41 -12.79
C GLN A 141 -0.37 15.68 -13.89
N ARG A 142 -1.68 15.52 -13.63
CA ARG A 142 -2.59 14.79 -14.51
C ARG A 142 -3.96 15.48 -14.60
N PRO A 143 -4.15 16.42 -15.54
CA PRO A 143 -5.42 17.14 -15.69
C PRO A 143 -6.62 16.21 -15.89
N GLY A 144 -7.73 16.50 -15.19
CA GLY A 144 -8.98 15.76 -15.27
C GLY A 144 -9.01 14.44 -14.46
N LEU A 145 -7.95 14.11 -13.73
CA LEU A 145 -7.89 12.88 -12.95
C LEU A 145 -8.91 12.88 -11.81
N TYR A 146 -9.01 13.97 -11.05
CA TYR A 146 -9.98 14.08 -9.96
C TYR A 146 -11.42 13.84 -10.44
N LYS A 147 -11.84 14.54 -11.49
CA LYS A 147 -13.17 14.36 -12.08
C LYS A 147 -13.43 12.93 -12.56
N ARG A 148 -12.41 12.28 -13.12
CA ARG A 148 -12.49 10.87 -13.52
C ARG A 148 -12.71 9.96 -12.29
N LEU A 149 -11.94 10.14 -11.22
CA LEU A 149 -12.08 9.36 -9.99
C LEU A 149 -13.44 9.57 -9.33
N GLU A 150 -13.91 10.83 -9.23
CA GLU A 150 -15.22 11.20 -8.71
C GLU A 150 -16.38 10.52 -9.45
N GLN A 151 -16.25 10.32 -10.75
CA GLN A 151 -17.25 9.60 -11.56
C GLN A 151 -17.10 8.08 -11.46
N THR A 152 -15.88 7.57 -11.43
CA THR A 152 -15.61 6.13 -11.53
C THR A 152 -15.78 5.43 -10.19
N LEU A 153 -15.17 5.95 -9.11
CA LEU A 153 -15.10 5.22 -7.84
C LEU A 153 -16.46 5.02 -7.17
N PRO A 154 -17.38 6.02 -7.12
CA PRO A 154 -18.72 5.79 -6.57
C PRO A 154 -19.53 4.79 -7.41
N ARG A 155 -19.30 4.75 -8.74
CA ARG A 155 -19.95 3.77 -9.61
C ARG A 155 -19.47 2.35 -9.31
N LEU A 156 -18.17 2.15 -9.16
CA LEU A 156 -17.59 0.86 -8.77
C LEU A 156 -18.03 0.44 -7.36
N ALA A 157 -18.08 1.38 -6.41
CA ALA A 157 -18.53 1.12 -5.05
C ALA A 157 -19.97 0.59 -5.00
N ARG A 158 -20.87 1.08 -5.88
CA ARG A 158 -22.27 0.59 -6.00
C ARG A 158 -22.38 -0.87 -6.46
N LEU A 159 -21.30 -1.48 -6.97
CA LEU A 159 -21.26 -2.93 -7.24
C LEU A 159 -21.25 -3.76 -5.93
N GLY A 160 -21.00 -3.12 -4.77
CA GLY A 160 -21.19 -3.71 -3.44
C GLY A 160 -20.03 -4.54 -2.92
N PHE A 161 -18.87 -4.56 -3.59
CA PHE A 161 -17.73 -5.39 -3.18
C PHE A 161 -16.91 -4.85 -2.01
N ARG A 162 -17.02 -3.55 -1.70
CA ARG A 162 -16.35 -2.87 -0.57
C ARG A 162 -14.82 -3.03 -0.52
N ASP A 163 -14.17 -3.12 -1.66
CA ASP A 163 -12.74 -3.42 -1.81
C ASP A 163 -11.92 -2.25 -2.38
N ILE A 164 -12.54 -1.10 -2.57
CA ILE A 164 -11.88 0.12 -3.04
C ILE A 164 -11.48 0.96 -1.83
N ILE A 165 -10.17 1.22 -1.71
CA ILE A 165 -9.61 2.01 -0.62
C ILE A 165 -8.84 3.18 -1.21
N LEU A 166 -9.22 4.40 -0.88
CA LEU A 166 -8.40 5.58 -1.17
C LEU A 166 -7.11 5.51 -0.39
N ASN A 167 -5.99 5.82 -1.04
CA ASN A 167 -4.68 5.84 -0.40
C ASN A 167 -4.07 7.24 -0.48
N THR A 168 -3.86 7.85 0.68
CA THR A 168 -3.33 9.20 0.82
C THR A 168 -1.99 9.19 1.53
N ALA A 169 -0.96 9.76 0.90
CA ALA A 169 0.28 10.09 1.58
C ALA A 169 0.12 11.46 2.28
N ILE A 170 0.21 11.50 3.61
CA ILE A 170 0.14 12.74 4.37
C ILE A 170 1.42 13.54 4.13
N THR A 171 1.26 14.74 3.60
CA THR A 171 2.32 15.70 3.29
C THR A 171 1.98 17.07 3.88
N LYS A 172 2.94 17.98 3.93
CA LYS A 172 2.69 19.39 4.27
C LYS A 172 1.64 20.04 3.36
N ALA A 173 1.59 19.63 2.09
CA ALA A 173 0.66 20.19 1.11
C ALA A 173 -0.81 19.81 1.37
N ASN A 174 -1.06 18.64 1.99
CA ASN A 174 -2.41 18.11 2.16
C ASN A 174 -2.79 17.78 3.62
N VAL A 175 -1.99 18.18 4.61
CA VAL A 175 -2.28 17.87 6.02
C VAL A 175 -3.66 18.42 6.46
N ARG A 176 -4.09 19.55 5.91
CA ARG A 176 -5.42 20.15 6.16
C ARG A 176 -6.55 19.39 5.47
N GLU A 177 -6.24 18.55 4.49
CA GLU A 177 -7.21 17.77 3.71
C GLU A 177 -7.46 16.36 4.27
N VAL A 178 -6.77 15.96 5.35
CA VAL A 178 -6.89 14.63 5.95
C VAL A 178 -8.35 14.32 6.32
N LEU A 179 -9.04 15.22 7.02
CA LEU A 179 -10.46 15.03 7.36
C LEU A 179 -11.42 15.22 6.17
N PRO A 180 -11.28 16.24 5.30
CA PRO A 180 -12.03 16.35 4.06
C PRO A 180 -11.96 15.07 3.20
N LEU A 181 -10.78 14.45 3.06
CA LEU A 181 -10.59 13.20 2.33
C LEU A 181 -11.35 12.02 2.98
N ALA A 182 -11.36 11.92 4.32
CA ALA A 182 -12.13 10.89 5.02
C ALA A 182 -13.63 11.03 4.77
N ARG A 183 -14.15 12.27 4.77
CA ARG A 183 -15.55 12.56 4.44
C ARG A 183 -15.86 12.24 2.98
N LYS A 184 -14.94 12.56 2.07
CA LYS A 184 -15.07 12.25 0.63
C LYS A 184 -15.11 10.73 0.39
N ALA A 185 -14.30 9.94 1.10
CA ALA A 185 -14.35 8.48 1.03
C ALA A 185 -15.72 7.95 1.46
N THR A 186 -16.28 8.47 2.56
CA THR A 186 -17.64 8.11 3.02
C THR A 186 -18.70 8.49 2.00
N GLU A 187 -18.62 9.70 1.42
CA GLU A 187 -19.53 10.16 0.36
C GLU A 187 -19.50 9.24 -0.88
N TRP A 188 -18.31 8.79 -1.27
CA TRP A 188 -18.14 7.90 -2.42
C TRP A 188 -18.46 6.43 -2.11
N GLY A 189 -18.70 6.07 -0.85
CA GLY A 189 -18.96 4.70 -0.42
C GLY A 189 -17.73 3.79 -0.49
N VAL A 190 -16.52 4.36 -0.37
CA VAL A 190 -15.23 3.65 -0.42
C VAL A 190 -14.48 3.80 0.90
N GLY A 191 -13.50 2.95 1.14
CA GLY A 191 -12.61 3.10 2.29
C GLY A 191 -11.52 4.14 2.06
N ILE A 192 -10.79 4.49 3.14
CA ILE A 192 -9.61 5.36 3.07
C ILE A 192 -8.51 4.88 4.02
N SER A 193 -7.26 4.99 3.57
CA SER A 193 -6.05 4.68 4.33
C SER A 193 -5.03 5.80 4.17
N TYR A 194 -4.36 6.14 5.27
CA TYR A 194 -3.32 7.17 5.32
C TYR A 194 -1.95 6.55 5.60
N SER A 195 -0.91 7.14 5.02
CA SER A 195 0.48 6.82 5.29
C SER A 195 1.32 8.08 5.36
N ALA A 196 2.47 8.01 6.04
CA ALA A 196 3.37 9.14 6.13
C ALA A 196 4.18 9.31 4.83
N TYR A 197 4.30 10.54 4.34
CA TYR A 197 5.26 10.89 3.32
C TYR A 197 6.70 10.78 3.87
N THR A 198 7.64 10.44 3.00
CA THR A 198 9.07 10.47 3.27
C THR A 198 9.84 10.97 2.05
N PRO A 199 10.86 11.83 2.22
CA PRO A 199 11.67 12.35 1.13
C PRO A 199 12.73 11.36 0.62
N LEU A 200 12.77 10.12 1.10
CA LEU A 200 13.85 9.16 0.81
C LEU A 200 14.07 8.87 -0.67
N ARG A 201 13.03 8.99 -1.50
CA ARG A 201 13.14 8.74 -2.95
C ARG A 201 13.47 9.99 -3.73
N THR A 202 12.79 11.09 -3.42
CA THR A 202 12.86 12.34 -4.17
C THR A 202 13.91 13.30 -3.67
N GLY A 203 14.34 13.14 -2.40
CA GLY A 203 15.11 14.16 -1.70
C GLY A 203 14.30 15.43 -1.37
N ASN A 204 13.07 15.55 -1.84
CA ASN A 204 12.26 16.75 -1.68
C ASN A 204 11.69 16.84 -0.26
N ARG A 205 12.15 17.83 0.49
CA ARG A 205 11.72 18.11 1.87
C ARG A 205 10.57 19.11 1.96
N ASP A 206 10.14 19.74 0.87
CA ASP A 206 9.06 20.73 0.85
C ASP A 206 7.70 20.11 1.22
N TYR A 207 7.57 18.79 1.07
CA TYR A 207 6.39 18.02 1.45
C TYR A 207 6.46 17.41 2.86
N CYS A 208 7.58 17.59 3.58
CA CYS A 208 7.69 17.11 4.97
C CYS A 208 6.93 18.04 5.92
N LEU A 209 6.21 17.46 6.88
CA LEU A 209 5.71 18.21 8.02
C LEU A 209 6.92 18.52 8.93
N ASN A 210 7.25 19.79 9.08
CA ASN A 210 8.46 20.23 9.77
C ASN A 210 8.26 21.44 10.67
N ASN A 211 7.02 21.84 10.93
CA ASN A 211 6.68 22.94 11.83
C ASN A 211 5.55 22.54 12.79
N GLU A 212 5.44 23.20 13.94
CA GLU A 212 4.49 22.87 14.99
C GLU A 212 3.02 23.11 14.56
N GLU A 213 2.76 24.09 13.70
CA GLU A 213 1.41 24.36 13.20
C GLU A 213 0.86 23.16 12.42
N ASP A 214 1.64 22.62 11.47
CA ASP A 214 1.24 21.46 10.67
C ASP A 214 1.08 20.21 11.56
N LEU A 215 1.95 20.04 12.57
CA LEU A 215 1.86 18.92 13.52
C LEU A 215 0.61 19.02 14.40
N GLU A 216 0.24 20.24 14.84
CA GLU A 216 -0.99 20.43 15.60
C GLU A 216 -2.24 20.14 14.78
N ILE A 217 -2.26 20.58 13.52
CA ILE A 217 -3.34 20.26 12.58
C ILE A 217 -3.45 18.74 12.39
N LEU A 218 -2.32 18.05 12.20
CA LEU A 218 -2.32 16.61 12.08
C LEU A 218 -2.80 15.93 13.37
N ARG A 219 -2.39 16.40 14.54
CA ARG A 219 -2.79 15.85 15.84
C ARG A 219 -4.31 15.92 16.02
N GLN A 220 -4.90 17.06 15.69
CA GLN A 220 -6.36 17.25 15.73
C GLN A 220 -7.04 16.33 14.72
N ALA A 221 -6.56 16.28 13.48
CA ALA A 221 -7.11 15.41 12.44
C ALA A 221 -7.05 13.92 12.84
N ILE A 222 -5.95 13.44 13.40
CA ILE A 222 -5.81 12.05 13.86
C ILE A 222 -6.81 11.73 14.99
N ASN A 223 -7.01 12.62 15.94
CA ASN A 223 -7.99 12.42 17.02
C ASN A 223 -9.43 12.35 16.47
N GLU A 224 -9.77 13.21 15.52
CA GLU A 224 -11.08 13.16 14.85
C GLU A 224 -11.23 11.89 14.01
N LEU A 225 -10.21 11.46 13.27
CA LEU A 225 -10.23 10.19 12.52
C LEU A 225 -10.47 8.99 13.45
N ILE A 226 -9.83 8.96 14.64
CA ILE A 226 -10.05 7.90 15.63
C ILE A 226 -11.51 7.90 16.11
N THR A 227 -12.12 9.08 16.22
CA THR A 227 -13.54 9.22 16.58
C THR A 227 -14.45 8.77 15.44
N LEU A 228 -14.17 9.20 14.21
CA LEU A 228 -14.93 8.79 13.01
C LEU A 228 -14.87 7.26 12.79
N ARG A 229 -13.72 6.65 13.04
CA ARG A 229 -13.55 5.19 12.94
C ARG A 229 -14.49 4.39 13.85
N LYS A 230 -14.92 4.96 14.97
CA LYS A 230 -15.89 4.32 15.87
C LYS A 230 -17.33 4.44 15.35
N GLN A 231 -17.58 5.36 14.43
CA GLN A 231 -18.91 5.66 13.88
C GLN A 231 -19.18 4.95 12.56
N ASN A 232 -18.13 4.70 11.77
CA ASN A 232 -18.22 4.00 10.49
C ASN A 232 -16.96 3.19 10.20
N ASP A 233 -17.02 2.31 9.20
CA ASP A 233 -15.94 1.37 8.79
C ASP A 233 -15.14 1.85 7.58
N HIS A 234 -15.36 3.08 7.10
CA HIS A 234 -14.64 3.61 5.94
C HIS A 234 -13.15 3.88 6.21
N LEU A 235 -12.77 4.17 7.45
CA LEU A 235 -11.36 4.37 7.80
C LEU A 235 -10.67 3.04 8.11
N VAL A 236 -9.80 2.61 7.18
CA VAL A 236 -9.13 1.30 7.21
C VAL A 236 -7.97 1.25 8.20
N ASN A 237 -7.25 2.37 8.42
CA ASN A 237 -6.14 2.38 9.37
C ASN A 237 -6.60 2.00 10.79
N PRO A 238 -5.94 1.02 11.44
CA PRO A 238 -6.12 0.81 12.87
C PRO A 238 -5.75 2.06 13.68
N GLU A 239 -6.40 2.27 14.82
CA GLU A 239 -6.10 3.40 15.72
C GLU A 239 -4.60 3.48 16.05
N LEU A 240 -3.97 2.35 16.32
CA LEU A 240 -2.53 2.29 16.61
C LEU A 240 -1.70 2.82 15.43
N THR A 241 -2.04 2.45 14.19
CA THR A 241 -1.34 2.94 12.99
C THR A 241 -1.48 4.45 12.85
N LEU A 242 -2.65 5.01 13.12
CA LEU A 242 -2.87 6.46 13.10
C LEU A 242 -2.00 7.18 14.15
N ARG A 243 -1.98 6.67 15.39
CA ARG A 243 -1.14 7.21 16.47
C ARG A 243 0.36 7.09 16.16
N ASP A 244 0.79 5.96 15.64
CA ASP A 244 2.18 5.76 15.24
C ASP A 244 2.55 6.62 14.03
N THR A 245 1.63 6.93 13.13
CA THR A 245 1.84 7.90 12.03
C THR A 245 2.08 9.30 12.58
N LEU A 246 1.27 9.75 13.55
CA LEU A 246 1.49 11.02 14.23
C LEU A 246 2.86 11.04 14.93
N LYS A 247 3.16 10.00 15.70
CA LYS A 247 4.44 9.84 16.40
C LYS A 247 5.64 9.89 15.46
N PHE A 248 5.53 9.28 14.26
CA PHE A 248 6.56 9.36 13.24
C PHE A 248 6.88 10.81 12.85
N PHE A 249 5.86 11.63 12.64
CA PHE A 249 6.06 13.04 12.30
C PHE A 249 6.60 13.86 13.49
N GLU A 250 6.08 13.65 14.70
CA GLU A 250 6.53 14.36 15.92
C GLU A 250 7.99 14.05 16.28
N GLN A 251 8.43 12.81 16.07
CA GLN A 251 9.79 12.35 16.41
C GLN A 251 10.77 12.44 15.23
N GLY A 252 10.29 12.79 14.03
CA GLY A 252 11.10 12.81 12.81
C GLY A 252 11.60 11.43 12.38
N GLY A 253 10.97 10.35 12.86
CA GLY A 253 11.35 8.99 12.50
C GLY A 253 10.64 7.89 13.29
N MET A 254 10.78 6.66 12.78
CA MET A 254 10.34 5.42 13.44
C MET A 254 11.46 4.39 13.38
N PRO A 255 12.12 4.03 14.50
CA PRO A 255 13.24 3.10 14.50
C PRO A 255 12.83 1.66 14.20
N ASN A 256 13.82 0.77 14.10
CA ASN A 256 13.66 -0.69 13.99
C ASN A 256 12.99 -1.19 12.70
N CYS A 257 13.28 -0.55 11.55
CA CYS A 257 12.79 -0.99 10.24
C CYS A 257 13.23 -2.43 9.92
N ARG A 258 12.27 -3.30 9.60
CA ARG A 258 12.47 -4.72 9.27
C ARG A 258 12.42 -5.00 7.77
N ALA A 259 12.79 -4.02 6.93
CA ALA A 259 12.92 -4.20 5.49
C ALA A 259 13.87 -5.35 5.14
N GLY A 260 13.54 -6.11 4.11
CA GLY A 260 14.23 -7.34 3.71
C GLY A 260 13.87 -8.58 4.54
N VAL A 261 13.25 -8.42 5.72
CA VAL A 261 12.80 -9.52 6.58
C VAL A 261 11.28 -9.64 6.57
N ARG A 262 10.57 -8.60 7.00
CA ARG A 262 9.10 -8.59 7.12
C ARG A 262 8.40 -8.18 5.84
N PHE A 263 9.05 -7.35 5.07
CA PHE A 263 8.62 -6.93 3.74
C PHE A 263 9.84 -6.72 2.85
N LEU A 264 9.63 -6.84 1.56
CA LEU A 264 10.62 -6.56 0.53
C LEU A 264 9.90 -6.23 -0.79
N VAL A 265 10.66 -5.81 -1.78
CA VAL A 265 10.14 -5.48 -3.11
C VAL A 265 10.78 -6.38 -4.17
N VAL A 266 9.96 -6.84 -5.11
CA VAL A 266 10.38 -7.46 -6.37
C VAL A 266 10.31 -6.38 -7.44
N MET A 267 11.43 -6.12 -8.10
CA MET A 267 11.55 -5.12 -9.15
C MET A 267 11.05 -5.68 -10.50
N PRO A 268 10.77 -4.84 -11.51
CA PRO A 268 10.32 -5.31 -12.82
C PRO A 268 11.25 -6.33 -13.48
N ASP A 269 12.55 -6.24 -13.22
CA ASP A 269 13.56 -7.16 -13.75
C ASP A 269 13.74 -8.46 -12.92
N GLY A 270 12.89 -8.68 -11.91
CA GLY A 270 12.93 -9.84 -11.01
C GLY A 270 13.93 -9.73 -9.87
N SER A 271 14.75 -8.69 -9.79
CA SER A 271 15.65 -8.47 -8.66
C SER A 271 14.87 -8.12 -7.38
N LEU A 272 15.45 -8.48 -6.24
CA LEU A 272 14.90 -8.15 -4.92
C LEU A 272 15.56 -6.90 -4.37
N VAL A 273 14.77 -5.99 -3.79
CA VAL A 273 15.28 -4.84 -3.03
C VAL A 273 14.62 -4.79 -1.65
N PRO A 274 15.28 -4.23 -0.62
CA PRO A 274 14.74 -4.24 0.74
C PRO A 274 13.41 -3.51 0.90
N CYS A 275 13.24 -2.39 0.21
CA CYS A 275 12.02 -1.60 0.14
C CYS A 275 12.05 -0.66 -1.07
N SER A 276 10.96 0.00 -1.38
CA SER A 276 10.88 0.95 -2.52
C SER A 276 11.84 2.15 -2.38
N HIS A 277 12.30 2.46 -1.17
CA HIS A 277 13.24 3.56 -0.90
C HIS A 277 14.72 3.14 -0.96
N HIS A 278 15.02 1.87 -0.73
CA HIS A 278 16.36 1.27 -0.79
C HIS A 278 16.45 0.34 -1.99
N ARG A 279 17.17 0.75 -3.02
CA ARG A 279 17.19 0.05 -4.33
C ARG A 279 18.45 -0.78 -4.59
N SER A 280 19.22 -1.11 -3.54
CA SER A 280 20.29 -2.11 -3.67
C SER A 280 19.71 -3.47 -4.02
N LYS A 281 20.14 -4.05 -5.14
CA LYS A 281 19.58 -5.28 -5.71
C LYS A 281 20.24 -6.52 -5.12
N TYR A 282 19.43 -7.53 -4.89
CA TYR A 282 19.81 -8.84 -4.39
C TYR A 282 19.13 -9.94 -5.22
N THR A 283 19.73 -11.11 -5.29
CA THR A 283 19.18 -12.27 -6.01
C THR A 283 18.29 -13.13 -5.11
N THR A 284 18.55 -13.13 -3.79
CA THR A 284 17.79 -13.90 -2.81
C THR A 284 17.48 -13.09 -1.55
N GLN A 285 16.41 -13.43 -0.85
CA GLN A 285 16.11 -12.84 0.46
C GLN A 285 17.21 -13.14 1.49
N LYS A 286 17.82 -14.35 1.43
CA LYS A 286 18.93 -14.73 2.34
C LYS A 286 20.10 -13.75 2.19
N GLU A 287 20.56 -13.52 0.96
CA GLU A 287 21.62 -12.57 0.65
C GLU A 287 21.28 -11.16 1.17
N MET A 288 20.04 -10.69 0.91
CA MET A 288 19.55 -9.40 1.39
C MET A 288 19.57 -9.31 2.92
N MET A 289 19.15 -10.36 3.61
CA MET A 289 19.18 -10.40 5.07
C MET A 289 20.60 -10.33 5.63
N GLU A 290 21.54 -11.02 5.01
CA GLU A 290 22.95 -11.05 5.43
C GLU A 290 23.65 -9.72 5.18
N LYS A 291 23.46 -9.13 3.99
CA LYS A 291 24.20 -7.93 3.56
C LYS A 291 23.53 -6.61 3.97
N PHE A 292 22.20 -6.59 4.12
CA PHE A 292 21.43 -5.38 4.43
C PHE A 292 20.72 -5.46 5.80
N SER A 293 19.83 -6.44 5.99
CA SER A 293 18.86 -6.37 7.11
C SER A 293 19.53 -6.47 8.49
N ARG A 294 20.64 -7.20 8.62
CA ARG A 294 21.39 -7.34 9.89
C ARG A 294 21.95 -6.03 10.41
N THR A 295 22.36 -5.16 9.51
CA THR A 295 23.00 -3.87 9.83
C THR A 295 22.05 -2.68 9.68
N ASN A 296 20.83 -2.92 9.16
CA ASN A 296 19.86 -1.87 8.91
C ASN A 296 19.45 -1.16 10.21
N ARG A 297 19.59 0.17 10.23
CA ARG A 297 19.18 1.07 11.32
C ARG A 297 18.23 2.15 10.83
N CYS A 298 17.66 1.98 9.62
CA CYS A 298 16.77 2.97 9.01
C CYS A 298 15.55 3.25 9.90
N GLY A 299 15.24 4.53 10.09
CA GLY A 299 14.06 5.03 10.80
C GLY A 299 13.26 6.05 10.01
N ASN A 300 13.63 6.33 8.76
CA ASN A 300 13.24 7.55 8.04
C ASN A 300 11.92 7.45 7.28
N CYS A 301 11.10 6.42 7.52
CA CYS A 301 9.77 6.31 6.92
C CYS A 301 8.79 5.58 7.85
N TYR A 302 7.50 5.79 7.61
CA TYR A 302 6.41 5.00 8.21
C TYR A 302 5.29 4.83 7.17
N VAL A 303 5.62 4.16 6.08
CA VAL A 303 4.69 3.87 4.98
C VAL A 303 3.80 2.67 5.30
N ALA A 304 2.68 2.54 4.59
CA ALA A 304 1.66 1.53 4.88
C ALA A 304 2.23 0.10 5.02
N ILE A 305 3.03 -0.38 4.07
CA ILE A 305 3.60 -1.74 4.14
C ILE A 305 4.40 -1.97 5.43
N ARG A 306 5.13 -0.95 5.90
CA ARG A 306 5.89 -1.00 7.14
C ARG A 306 4.98 -1.03 8.36
N SER A 307 3.99 -0.15 8.41
CA SER A 307 3.10 0.00 9.56
C SER A 307 2.32 -1.28 9.89
N TYR A 308 1.94 -2.06 8.87
CA TYR A 308 1.23 -3.32 9.05
C TYR A 308 2.14 -4.51 9.36
N THR A 309 3.41 -4.48 8.95
CA THR A 309 4.32 -5.64 9.06
C THR A 309 5.24 -5.61 10.27
N GLU A 310 5.44 -4.45 10.90
CA GLU A 310 6.38 -4.27 12.04
C GLU A 310 5.73 -4.36 13.41
N MET A 311 4.44 -4.63 13.50
CA MET A 311 3.79 -4.88 14.79
C MET A 311 4.42 -6.09 15.50
N SER A 312 4.57 -6.00 16.84
CA SER A 312 5.06 -7.13 17.62
C SER A 312 4.17 -8.35 17.45
N PHE A 313 4.75 -9.55 17.56
CA PHE A 313 4.03 -10.81 17.41
C PHE A 313 2.77 -10.88 18.32
N LEU A 314 2.90 -10.52 19.61
CA LEU A 314 1.77 -10.48 20.52
C LEU A 314 0.67 -9.51 20.07
N ARG A 315 1.03 -8.37 19.50
CA ARG A 315 0.07 -7.41 18.93
C ARG A 315 -0.56 -7.93 17.64
N GLN A 316 0.21 -8.61 16.80
CA GLN A 316 -0.33 -9.26 15.59
C GLN A 316 -1.36 -10.33 15.98
N VAL A 317 -1.03 -11.21 16.93
CA VAL A 317 -1.95 -12.24 17.42
C VAL A 317 -3.20 -11.63 18.07
N LYS A 318 -3.04 -10.62 18.91
CA LYS A 318 -4.17 -9.93 19.58
C LYS A 318 -5.10 -9.19 18.60
N ASN A 319 -4.54 -8.62 17.56
CA ASN A 319 -5.30 -7.89 16.54
C ASN A 319 -5.68 -8.77 15.33
N PHE A 320 -5.19 -10.01 15.27
CA PHE A 320 -5.43 -10.94 14.17
C PHE A 320 -6.93 -11.14 13.88
N PRO A 321 -7.83 -11.34 14.86
CA PRO A 321 -9.26 -11.42 14.61
C PRO A 321 -9.80 -10.16 13.90
N LYS A 322 -9.37 -8.96 14.33
CA LYS A 322 -9.78 -7.69 13.72
C LYS A 322 -9.18 -7.49 12.32
N TYR A 323 -7.96 -7.99 12.07
CA TYR A 323 -7.37 -7.98 10.73
C TYR A 323 -8.00 -9.04 9.84
N ALA A 324 -8.29 -10.21 10.38
CA ALA A 324 -9.03 -11.24 9.67
C ALA A 324 -10.43 -10.72 9.28
N GLU A 325 -11.16 -10.08 10.19
CA GLU A 325 -12.42 -9.42 9.89
C GLU A 325 -12.27 -8.33 8.81
N GLN A 326 -11.23 -7.49 8.85
CA GLN A 326 -10.97 -6.47 7.83
C GLN A 326 -10.55 -7.07 6.49
N ILE A 327 -9.73 -8.13 6.50
CA ILE A 327 -9.36 -8.88 5.29
C ILE A 327 -10.59 -9.58 4.69
N VAL A 328 -11.58 -9.90 5.52
CA VAL A 328 -12.80 -10.64 5.18
C VAL A 328 -13.96 -9.72 4.87
N SER A 329 -14.06 -8.58 5.56
CA SER A 329 -15.13 -7.59 5.35
C SER A 329 -14.89 -6.70 4.12
N HIS A 330 -13.78 -6.87 3.44
CA HIS A 330 -13.40 -6.25 2.19
C HIS A 330 -13.14 -7.34 1.14
#